data_f44b47f9323d213ae92fe743c10bfd37
#
_entry.id   f44b47f9323d213ae92fe743c10bfd37
#
_cell.length_a   1.000
_cell.length_b   1.000
_cell.length_c   1.000
_cell.angle_alpha   90.00
_cell.angle_beta   90.00
_cell.angle_gamma   90.00
#
_symmetry.space_group_name_H-M   'P 1'
#
loop_
_entity.id
_entity.type
_entity.pdbx_description
1 polymer ?
#
loop_
_entity_poly.entity_id
_entity_poly.type
_entity_poly.pdbx_seq_one_letter_code
_entity_poly.pdbx_strand_id
1 'polypeptide(L)'
;LDYTLWPLWVDTHVDPPLKRTRHINQVVDRYGDAHSHSGADSHYRSTIQFRTCRATHASEILFQLRQNNVKIGAASRTQAPSVAKQALAGLMITPPASQEPPVSALSLFDYMEIYPGSKVAHFRRLAQLSEIPFHDMRT
;
A
#
# COMPACT_ATOMS: atom_id res chain seq x y z
N LEU A 1 4.37 2.37 4.80
CA LEU A 1 3.61 1.39 4.00
C LEU A 1 4.09 -0.02 4.30
N ASP A 2 5.41 -0.26 4.15
CA ASP A 2 6.04 -1.53 4.44
C ASP A 2 5.77 -1.93 5.90
N TYR A 3 5.45 -3.19 6.13
CA TYR A 3 5.02 -3.75 7.42
C TYR A 3 3.81 -3.05 8.09
N THR A 4 3.21 -2.07 7.41
CA THR A 4 1.95 -1.42 7.84
C THR A 4 0.78 -1.94 7.02
N LEU A 5 0.84 -1.77 5.70
CA LEU A 5 -0.20 -2.22 4.78
C LEU A 5 0.08 -3.63 4.23
N TRP A 6 1.33 -3.99 4.08
CA TRP A 6 1.79 -5.31 3.61
C TRP A 6 3.01 -5.79 4.39
N PRO A 7 3.26 -7.12 4.45
CA PRO A 7 4.26 -7.70 5.34
C PRO A 7 5.66 -7.83 4.72
N LEU A 8 6.08 -6.85 3.90
CA LEU A 8 7.39 -6.89 3.22
C LEU A 8 7.94 -5.47 2.97
N TRP A 9 9.18 -5.37 2.50
CA TRP A 9 9.78 -4.15 1.94
C TRP A 9 9.70 -4.19 0.42
N VAL A 10 9.02 -3.21 -0.19
CA VAL A 10 8.81 -3.18 -1.65
C VAL A 10 10.09 -2.90 -2.43
N ASP A 11 11.07 -2.26 -1.82
CA ASP A 11 12.37 -1.97 -2.44
C ASP A 11 13.36 -3.15 -2.39
N THR A 12 13.09 -4.15 -1.56
CA THR A 12 14.00 -5.30 -1.36
C THR A 12 13.41 -6.60 -1.86
N HIS A 13 12.10 -6.79 -1.71
CA HIS A 13 11.47 -8.08 -1.94
C HIS A 13 10.64 -8.14 -3.22
N VAL A 14 10.60 -7.09 -4.02
CA VAL A 14 9.66 -7.00 -5.13
C VAL A 14 10.35 -6.48 -6.39
N ASP A 15 10.23 -7.20 -7.48
CA ASP A 15 10.76 -6.84 -8.80
C ASP A 15 9.65 -6.29 -9.71
N PRO A 16 9.71 -5.00 -10.08
CA PRO A 16 8.74 -4.41 -11.00
C PRO A 16 8.89 -4.97 -12.45
N PRO A 17 7.85 -4.86 -13.29
CA PRO A 17 6.55 -4.27 -13.02
C PRO A 17 5.63 -5.17 -12.21
N LEU A 18 4.76 -4.57 -11.40
CA LEU A 18 3.75 -5.28 -10.66
C LEU A 18 2.53 -5.55 -11.53
N LYS A 19 1.92 -6.72 -11.34
CA LYS A 19 0.72 -7.15 -12.08
C LYS A 19 -0.39 -7.50 -11.11
N ARG A 20 -1.62 -7.15 -11.46
CA ARG A 20 -2.80 -7.65 -10.76
C ARG A 20 -2.95 -9.14 -10.99
N THR A 21 -3.41 -9.84 -9.96
CA THR A 21 -3.84 -11.23 -10.08
C THR A 21 -5.36 -11.31 -10.25
N ARG A 22 -5.87 -12.53 -10.34
CA ARG A 22 -7.32 -12.80 -10.25
C ARG A 22 -7.89 -12.47 -8.85
N HIS A 23 -7.06 -12.37 -7.85
CA HIS A 23 -7.46 -12.00 -6.49
C HIS A 23 -7.47 -10.47 -6.35
N ILE A 24 -8.58 -9.93 -5.90
CA ILE A 24 -8.84 -8.48 -5.84
C ILE A 24 -7.75 -7.73 -5.07
N ASN A 25 -7.38 -8.22 -3.90
CA ASN A 25 -6.46 -7.55 -2.97
C ASN A 25 -5.01 -8.02 -3.11
N GLN A 26 -4.61 -8.47 -4.29
CA GLN A 26 -3.30 -9.06 -4.52
C GLN A 26 -2.64 -8.52 -5.79
N VAL A 27 -1.37 -8.18 -5.70
CA VAL A 27 -0.48 -7.95 -6.83
C VAL A 27 0.76 -8.82 -6.70
N VAL A 28 1.32 -9.18 -7.82
CA VAL A 28 2.56 -9.98 -7.91
C VAL A 28 3.60 -9.20 -8.70
N ASP A 29 4.85 -9.50 -8.45
CA ASP A 29 5.97 -8.96 -9.21
C ASP A 29 6.08 -9.57 -10.62
N ARG A 30 7.15 -9.23 -11.36
CA ARG A 30 7.38 -9.73 -12.72
C ARG A 30 7.43 -11.25 -12.82
N TYR A 31 7.77 -11.95 -11.74
CA TYR A 31 7.91 -13.40 -11.69
C TYR A 31 6.64 -14.12 -11.25
N GLY A 32 5.60 -13.35 -10.88
CA GLY A 32 4.31 -13.89 -10.45
C GLY A 32 3.59 -14.68 -11.53
N ASP A 33 2.95 -15.78 -11.16
CA ASP A 33 2.23 -16.77 -11.98
C ASP A 33 3.07 -17.73 -12.83
N ALA A 34 4.40 -17.66 -12.84
CA ALA A 34 5.21 -18.74 -13.39
C ALA A 34 5.08 -19.99 -12.50
N HIS A 35 4.57 -21.06 -13.09
CA HIS A 35 4.35 -22.35 -12.44
C HIS A 35 5.57 -22.82 -11.65
N SER A 36 5.28 -23.40 -10.47
CA SER A 36 6.22 -24.11 -9.64
C SER A 36 7.09 -25.08 -10.44
N HIS A 37 8.30 -24.69 -10.80
CA HIS A 37 9.34 -25.62 -11.17
C HIS A 37 10.19 -25.84 -9.92
N SER A 38 10.22 -27.10 -9.48
CA SER A 38 11.11 -27.62 -8.47
C SER A 38 12.55 -27.46 -8.94
N GLY A 39 13.24 -26.43 -8.48
CA GLY A 39 14.64 -26.16 -8.77
C GLY A 39 15.22 -25.24 -7.70
N ALA A 40 16.43 -25.54 -7.25
CA ALA A 40 17.10 -24.96 -6.09
C ALA A 40 17.45 -23.46 -6.15
N ASP A 41 16.95 -22.72 -7.14
CA ASP A 41 17.04 -21.26 -7.21
C ASP A 41 15.67 -20.66 -6.89
N SER A 42 15.42 -20.47 -5.60
CA SER A 42 14.24 -19.74 -5.13
C SER A 42 14.42 -18.25 -5.40
N HIS A 43 14.16 -17.80 -6.62
CA HIS A 43 13.80 -16.40 -6.84
C HIS A 43 12.48 -16.19 -6.13
N TYR A 44 12.53 -15.42 -5.05
CA TYR A 44 11.39 -15.15 -4.20
C TYR A 44 10.27 -14.52 -5.03
N ARG A 45 9.19 -15.26 -5.20
CA ARG A 45 7.93 -14.73 -5.72
C ARG A 45 7.41 -13.78 -4.69
N SER A 46 7.45 -12.48 -4.97
CA SER A 46 6.90 -11.52 -4.04
C SER A 46 5.46 -11.20 -4.40
N THR A 47 4.58 -11.70 -3.57
CA THR A 47 3.16 -11.35 -3.61
C THR A 47 2.89 -10.27 -2.59
N ILE A 48 2.44 -9.12 -3.05
CA ILE A 48 1.95 -8.05 -2.17
C ILE A 48 0.45 -8.25 -1.98
N GLN A 49 0.06 -8.36 -0.73
CA GLN A 49 -1.34 -8.44 -0.33
C GLN A 49 -1.54 -7.58 0.90
N PHE A 50 -2.70 -6.93 1.02
CA PHE A 50 -3.05 -6.27 2.28
C PHE A 50 -2.97 -7.28 3.42
N ARG A 51 -2.39 -6.84 4.55
CA ARG A 51 -2.36 -7.67 5.75
C ARG A 51 -3.77 -8.00 6.19
N THR A 52 -4.11 -9.27 6.05
CA THR A 52 -5.38 -9.85 6.52
C THR A 52 -5.21 -10.53 7.88
N CYS A 53 -4.17 -10.20 8.66
CA CYS A 53 -4.04 -10.78 9.98
C CYS A 53 -5.12 -10.21 10.91
N ARG A 54 -5.59 -11.04 11.84
CA ARG A 54 -6.67 -10.71 12.80
C ARG A 54 -6.48 -9.41 13.61
N ALA A 55 -5.28 -8.81 13.56
CA ALA A 55 -4.93 -7.61 14.30
C ALA A 55 -4.91 -6.31 13.46
N THR A 56 -4.99 -6.39 12.13
CA THR A 56 -4.95 -5.19 11.30
C THR A 56 -5.88 -5.32 10.09
N HIS A 57 -7.09 -4.89 10.28
CA HIS A 57 -8.07 -4.68 9.21
C HIS A 57 -7.74 -3.39 8.44
N ALA A 58 -6.53 -3.30 7.86
CA ALA A 58 -6.04 -2.07 7.23
C ALA A 58 -7.02 -1.50 6.19
N SER A 59 -7.64 -2.36 5.39
CA SER A 59 -8.65 -1.96 4.43
C SER A 59 -9.90 -1.38 5.10
N GLU A 60 -10.40 -2.02 6.14
CA GLU A 60 -11.57 -1.54 6.91
C GLU A 60 -11.28 -0.20 7.57
N ILE A 61 -10.09 -0.04 8.17
CA ILE A 61 -9.65 1.21 8.79
C ILE A 61 -9.62 2.33 7.75
N LEU A 62 -9.04 2.10 6.56
CA LEU A 62 -8.99 3.10 5.51
C LEU A 62 -10.40 3.55 5.09
N PHE A 63 -11.34 2.62 4.94
CA PHE A 63 -12.74 2.96 4.62
C PHE A 63 -13.43 3.70 5.75
N GLN A 64 -13.27 3.27 7.00
CA GLN A 64 -13.82 3.96 8.17
C GLN A 64 -13.31 5.40 8.27
N LEU A 65 -12.02 5.63 8.04
CA LEU A 65 -11.46 6.98 8.01
C LEU A 65 -12.10 7.83 6.91
N ARG A 66 -12.24 7.29 5.70
CA ARG A 66 -12.92 7.98 4.59
C ARG A 66 -14.37 8.31 4.89
N GLN A 67 -15.14 7.38 5.45
CA GLN A 67 -16.54 7.59 5.84
C GLN A 67 -16.69 8.70 6.90
N ASN A 68 -15.69 8.86 7.75
CA ASN A 68 -15.65 9.92 8.76
C ASN A 68 -14.97 11.22 8.26
N ASN A 69 -14.78 11.38 6.96
CA ASN A 69 -14.13 12.53 6.33
C ASN A 69 -12.71 12.83 6.86
N VAL A 70 -12.02 11.81 7.37
CA VAL A 70 -10.63 11.94 7.80
C VAL A 70 -9.71 11.90 6.58
N LYS A 71 -8.81 12.86 6.47
CA LYS A 71 -7.78 12.88 5.44
C LYS A 71 -6.72 11.83 5.68
N ILE A 72 -6.33 11.11 4.64
CA ILE A 72 -5.38 10.00 4.75
C ILE A 72 -4.11 10.35 3.97
N GLY A 73 -2.97 10.37 4.67
CA GLY A 73 -1.67 10.60 4.09
C GLY A 73 -0.77 9.36 4.16
N ALA A 74 -0.08 9.05 3.08
CA ALA A 74 0.97 8.04 3.07
C ALA A 74 2.34 8.69 3.21
N ALA A 75 3.10 8.33 4.25
CA ALA A 75 4.48 8.76 4.43
C ALA A 75 5.40 7.54 4.43
N SER A 76 6.20 7.34 3.38
CA SER A 76 7.10 6.20 3.23
C SER A 76 8.50 6.63 2.79
N ARG A 77 9.52 6.01 3.39
CA ARG A 77 10.94 6.25 3.06
C ARG A 77 11.51 5.25 2.06
N THR A 78 10.66 4.47 1.41
CA THR A 78 11.13 3.44 0.47
C THR A 78 12.03 4.02 -0.63
N GLN A 79 13.03 3.26 -1.02
CA GLN A 79 13.91 3.59 -2.14
C GLN A 79 13.23 3.32 -3.51
N ALA A 80 12.08 2.65 -3.51
CA ALA A 80 11.31 2.31 -4.71
C ALA A 80 9.91 2.95 -4.71
N PRO A 81 9.79 4.30 -4.78
CA PRO A 81 8.50 4.99 -4.70
C PRO A 81 7.54 4.60 -5.82
N SER A 82 8.05 4.34 -7.03
CA SER A 82 7.23 3.90 -8.16
C SER A 82 6.63 2.51 -7.92
N VAL A 83 7.38 1.59 -7.31
CA VAL A 83 6.91 0.23 -6.99
C VAL A 83 5.83 0.28 -5.90
N ALA A 84 6.04 1.10 -4.86
CA ALA A 84 5.04 1.31 -3.82
C ALA A 84 3.73 1.88 -4.37
N LYS A 85 3.80 2.84 -5.29
CA LYS A 85 2.63 3.39 -5.98
C LYS A 85 1.95 2.36 -6.90
N GLN A 86 2.72 1.54 -7.62
CA GLN A 86 2.18 0.42 -8.41
C GLN A 86 1.44 -0.59 -7.52
N ALA A 87 1.99 -0.91 -6.35
CA ALA A 87 1.33 -1.79 -5.39
C ALA A 87 -0.02 -1.21 -4.94
N LEU A 88 -0.04 0.04 -4.49
CA LEU A 88 -1.28 0.73 -4.09
C LEU A 88 -2.30 0.81 -5.22
N ALA A 89 -1.85 1.07 -6.46
CA ALA A 89 -2.73 1.14 -7.63
C ALA A 89 -3.30 -0.24 -8.02
N GLY A 90 -2.50 -1.28 -7.83
CA GLY A 90 -2.87 -2.66 -8.18
C GLY A 90 -3.76 -3.34 -7.15
N LEU A 91 -3.58 -3.03 -5.87
CA LEU A 91 -4.38 -3.60 -4.78
C LEU A 91 -5.80 -3.01 -4.81
N MET A 92 -6.77 -3.88 -5.06
CA MET A 92 -8.17 -3.50 -5.05
C MET A 92 -8.80 -3.88 -3.71
N ILE A 93 -9.61 -3.00 -3.18
CA ILE A 93 -10.27 -3.17 -1.88
C ILE A 93 -11.77 -3.05 -2.07
N THR A 94 -12.51 -4.03 -1.55
CA THR A 94 -13.97 -3.98 -1.53
C THR A 94 -14.42 -3.18 -0.33
N PRO A 95 -15.29 -2.17 -0.51
CA PRO A 95 -15.88 -1.44 0.60
C PRO A 95 -16.66 -2.38 1.53
N PRO A 96 -16.51 -2.26 2.85
CA PRO A 96 -17.23 -3.12 3.80
C PRO A 96 -18.73 -2.87 3.72
N ALA A 97 -19.51 -3.94 3.75
CA ALA A 97 -20.98 -3.92 3.78
C ALA A 97 -21.67 -3.16 2.63
N SER A 98 -20.98 -2.91 1.52
CA SER A 98 -21.56 -2.24 0.36
C SER A 98 -21.61 -3.15 -0.86
N GLN A 99 -22.52 -2.84 -1.79
CA GLN A 99 -22.56 -3.45 -3.12
C GLN A 99 -21.69 -2.67 -4.13
N GLU A 100 -20.92 -1.71 -3.67
CA GLU A 100 -20.06 -0.90 -4.51
C GLU A 100 -18.90 -1.73 -5.08
N PRO A 101 -18.44 -1.40 -6.29
CA PRO A 101 -17.32 -2.11 -6.89
C PRO A 101 -16.03 -1.86 -6.10
N PRO A 102 -15.06 -2.80 -6.17
CA PRO A 102 -13.77 -2.61 -5.55
C PRO A 102 -13.07 -1.35 -6.06
N VAL A 103 -12.43 -0.62 -5.16
CA VAL A 103 -11.63 0.57 -5.47
C VAL A 103 -10.14 0.30 -5.30
N SER A 104 -9.31 1.05 -6.01
CA SER A 104 -7.86 0.97 -5.83
C SER A 104 -7.47 1.50 -4.44
N ALA A 105 -6.57 0.82 -3.75
CA ALA A 105 -6.02 1.32 -2.49
C ALA A 105 -5.42 2.72 -2.64
N LEU A 106 -4.84 3.01 -3.80
CA LEU A 106 -4.29 4.32 -4.11
C LEU A 106 -5.32 5.44 -3.97
N SER A 107 -6.57 5.21 -4.38
CA SER A 107 -7.63 6.22 -4.35
C SER A 107 -8.12 6.57 -2.94
N LEU A 108 -7.73 5.81 -1.93
CA LEU A 108 -8.08 6.08 -0.54
C LEU A 108 -7.17 7.11 0.14
N PHE A 109 -6.02 7.44 -0.49
CA PHE A 109 -5.07 8.40 0.04
C PHE A 109 -5.28 9.78 -0.59
N ASP A 110 -5.37 10.81 0.25
CA ASP A 110 -5.45 12.21 -0.17
C ASP A 110 -4.05 12.77 -0.48
N TYR A 111 -3.02 12.33 0.25
CA TYR A 111 -1.65 12.80 0.12
C TYR A 111 -0.65 11.65 0.10
N MET A 112 0.40 11.77 -0.72
CA MET A 112 1.40 10.71 -0.86
C MET A 112 2.83 11.26 -0.88
N GLU A 113 3.47 11.22 0.28
CA GLU A 113 4.87 11.53 0.47
C GLU A 113 5.67 10.21 0.52
N ILE A 114 5.91 9.63 -0.67
CA ILE A 114 6.55 8.33 -0.86
C ILE A 114 7.84 8.55 -1.63
N TYR A 115 8.95 8.71 -0.91
CA TYR A 115 10.30 8.91 -1.45
C TYR A 115 11.35 8.74 -0.36
N PRO A 116 12.64 8.52 -0.72
CA PRO A 116 13.74 8.49 0.25
C PRO A 116 13.87 9.80 0.99
N GLY A 117 14.08 9.74 2.31
CA GLY A 117 14.23 10.93 3.12
C GLY A 117 13.84 10.73 4.58
N SER A 118 13.75 11.80 5.34
CA SER A 118 13.35 11.74 6.74
C SER A 118 11.84 11.80 6.91
N LYS A 119 11.31 11.10 7.90
CA LYS A 119 9.88 11.22 8.27
C LYS A 119 9.51 12.65 8.62
N VAL A 120 10.42 13.41 9.22
CA VAL A 120 10.19 14.83 9.54
C VAL A 120 9.93 15.64 8.27
N ALA A 121 10.70 15.41 7.19
CA ALA A 121 10.48 16.07 5.92
C ALA A 121 9.11 15.71 5.31
N HIS A 122 8.76 14.42 5.30
CA HIS A 122 7.45 13.95 4.82
C HIS A 122 6.30 14.62 5.59
N PHE A 123 6.36 14.65 6.93
CA PHE A 123 5.31 15.24 7.74
C PHE A 123 5.21 16.76 7.58
N ARG A 124 6.34 17.45 7.43
CA ARG A 124 6.32 18.89 7.09
C ARG A 124 5.62 19.13 5.76
N ARG A 125 5.90 18.29 4.76
CA ARG A 125 5.24 18.41 3.46
C ARG A 125 3.76 18.07 3.54
N LEU A 126 3.38 17.03 4.27
CA LEU A 126 1.98 16.71 4.52
C LEU A 126 1.24 17.84 5.20
N ALA A 127 1.83 18.47 6.23
CA ALA A 127 1.24 19.65 6.90
C ALA A 127 1.02 20.82 5.94
N GLN A 128 1.99 21.10 5.07
CA GLN A 128 1.86 22.15 4.05
C GLN A 128 0.76 21.86 3.03
N LEU A 129 0.65 20.60 2.56
CA LEU A 129 -0.32 20.22 1.53
C LEU A 129 -1.74 20.11 2.06
N SER A 130 -1.88 19.66 3.30
CA SER A 130 -3.19 19.44 3.91
C SER A 130 -3.72 20.64 4.68
N GLU A 131 -2.84 21.59 5.00
CA GLU A 131 -3.11 22.72 5.93
C GLU A 131 -3.51 22.24 7.34
N ILE A 132 -3.25 20.96 7.66
CA ILE A 132 -3.53 20.37 8.97
C ILE A 132 -2.28 20.50 9.86
N PRO A 133 -2.38 21.07 11.06
CA PRO A 133 -1.25 21.21 11.97
C PRO A 133 -0.84 19.86 12.54
N PHE A 134 0.43 19.71 12.93
CA PHE A 134 0.99 18.44 13.40
C PHE A 134 0.24 17.82 14.59
N HIS A 135 -0.28 18.63 15.50
CA HIS A 135 -0.99 18.14 16.69
C HIS A 135 -2.34 17.46 16.36
N ASP A 136 -2.88 17.71 15.16
CA ASP A 136 -4.10 17.06 14.67
C ASP A 136 -3.81 15.83 13.81
N MET A 137 -2.53 15.55 13.49
CA MET A 137 -2.14 14.36 12.77
C MET A 137 -1.99 13.17 13.72
N ARG A 138 -2.45 12.00 13.27
CA ARG A 138 -2.27 10.71 13.96
C ARG A 138 -1.47 9.75 13.07
N THR A 139 -0.63 8.91 13.68
CA THR A 139 0.20 7.90 12.98
C THR A 139 0.00 6.53 13.57
#